data_47f4eccec2675941eab402acb3c49909
#
_entry.id   47f4eccec2675941eab402acb3c49909
#
_cell.length_a   1.000
_cell.length_b   1.000
_cell.length_c   1.000
_cell.angle_alpha   90.00
_cell.angle_beta   90.00
_cell.angle_gamma   90.00
#
_symmetry.space_group_name_H-M   'P 1'
#
loop_
_entity.id
_entity.type
_entity.pdbx_description
1 polymer ?
#
loop_
_entity_poly.entity_id
_entity_poly.type
_entity_poly.pdbx_seq_one_letter_code
_entity_poly.pdbx_strand_id
1 'polypeptide(L)'
;MKNVYLDSNESYIEFMSKLLYEKGYVSIDYGKSVLERERMSSTAFNNNVAVPHSMHMDAAKTGICIIILDRPVNWGKEKVQIIVMISINKQQRELFSPFFEGVINILSEWRNVHDLIKAKDYNDFMDKMMRLLNEK
;
A
#
# COMPACT_ATOMS: atom_id res chain seq x y z
N MET A 1 -5.68 1.61 8.48
CA MET A 1 -6.53 0.70 9.26
C MET A 1 -5.71 -0.39 9.92
N LYS A 2 -6.16 -0.88 11.04
CA LYS A 2 -5.47 -1.96 11.75
C LYS A 2 -6.35 -3.19 11.85
N ASN A 3 -5.70 -4.35 11.70
CA ASN A 3 -6.30 -5.65 12.00
C ASN A 3 -7.58 -5.97 11.23
N VAL A 4 -7.56 -5.65 9.93
CA VAL A 4 -8.59 -6.07 9.00
C VAL A 4 -8.13 -7.40 8.39
N TYR A 5 -8.75 -8.50 8.78
CA TYR A 5 -8.36 -9.84 8.31
C TYR A 5 -9.32 -10.35 7.26
N LEU A 6 -8.82 -10.52 6.04
CA LEU A 6 -9.60 -10.98 4.89
C LEU A 6 -8.98 -12.28 4.36
N ASP A 7 -9.71 -12.97 3.49
CA ASP A 7 -9.39 -14.33 3.08
C ASP A 7 -8.21 -14.44 2.10
N SER A 8 -7.95 -13.40 1.31
CA SER A 8 -6.96 -13.49 0.24
C SER A 8 -6.42 -12.12 -0.14
N ASN A 9 -5.31 -12.10 -0.88
CA ASN A 9 -4.79 -10.86 -1.45
C ASN A 9 -5.82 -10.19 -2.37
N GLU A 10 -6.59 -10.96 -3.11
CA GLU A 10 -7.66 -10.41 -3.96
C GLU A 10 -8.72 -9.69 -3.12
N SER A 11 -9.11 -10.27 -1.98
CA SER A 11 -10.07 -9.63 -1.07
C SER A 11 -9.55 -8.31 -0.52
N TYR A 12 -8.26 -8.24 -0.18
CA TYR A 12 -7.64 -6.99 0.27
C TYR A 12 -7.64 -5.94 -0.83
N ILE A 13 -7.31 -6.33 -2.04
CA ILE A 13 -7.29 -5.40 -3.17
C ILE A 13 -8.69 -4.84 -3.43
N GLU A 14 -9.71 -5.69 -3.41
CA GLU A 14 -11.09 -5.27 -3.58
C GLU A 14 -11.54 -4.31 -2.47
N PHE A 15 -11.24 -4.66 -1.23
CA PHE A 15 -11.60 -3.85 -0.06
C PHE A 15 -10.96 -2.47 -0.11
N MET A 16 -9.66 -2.42 -0.32
CA MET A 16 -8.91 -1.17 -0.35
C MET A 16 -9.27 -0.29 -1.55
N SER A 17 -9.49 -0.91 -2.70
CA SER A 17 -9.93 -0.20 -3.91
C SER A 17 -11.29 0.44 -3.71
N LYS A 18 -12.20 -0.26 -3.05
CA LYS A 18 -13.52 0.27 -2.74
C LYS A 18 -13.43 1.48 -1.81
N LEU A 19 -12.56 1.43 -0.81
CA LEU A 19 -12.35 2.56 0.09
C LEU A 19 -11.85 3.79 -0.67
N LEU A 20 -10.88 3.60 -1.56
CA LEU A 20 -10.36 4.69 -2.38
C LEU A 20 -11.41 5.23 -3.34
N TYR A 21 -12.24 4.35 -3.89
CA TYR A 21 -13.35 4.75 -4.75
C TYR A 21 -14.37 5.59 -3.99
N GLU A 22 -14.78 5.15 -2.81
CA GLU A 22 -15.76 5.86 -1.98
C GLU A 22 -15.29 7.25 -1.58
N LYS A 23 -13.98 7.44 -1.47
CA LYS A 23 -13.37 8.73 -1.13
C LYS A 23 -13.03 9.57 -2.36
N GLY A 24 -13.35 9.09 -3.56
CA GLY A 24 -13.16 9.84 -4.79
C GLY A 24 -11.75 9.82 -5.35
N TYR A 25 -10.89 8.90 -4.91
CA TYR A 25 -9.52 8.82 -5.39
C TYR A 25 -9.39 8.06 -6.69
N VAL A 26 -10.23 7.05 -6.92
CA VAL A 26 -10.13 6.17 -8.07
C VAL A 26 -11.50 5.88 -8.66
N SER A 27 -11.54 5.36 -9.88
CA SER A 27 -12.78 4.91 -10.50
C SER A 27 -13.22 3.55 -9.92
N ILE A 28 -14.44 3.14 -10.21
CA ILE A 28 -14.98 1.86 -9.76
C ILE A 28 -14.17 0.67 -10.32
N ASP A 29 -13.52 0.85 -11.46
CA ASP A 29 -12.74 -0.20 -12.13
C ASP A 29 -11.31 -0.32 -11.63
N TYR A 30 -10.90 0.52 -10.69
CA TYR A 30 -9.52 0.54 -10.21
C TYR A 30 -9.09 -0.79 -9.62
N GLY A 31 -9.94 -1.41 -8.82
CA GLY A 31 -9.65 -2.72 -8.22
C GLY A 31 -9.35 -3.79 -9.24
N LYS A 32 -10.08 -3.80 -10.35
CA LYS A 32 -9.85 -4.75 -11.43
C LYS A 32 -8.47 -4.54 -12.06
N SER A 33 -8.09 -3.28 -12.27
CA SER A 33 -6.77 -2.95 -12.82
C SER A 33 -5.65 -3.38 -11.89
N VAL A 34 -5.80 -3.17 -10.58
CA VAL A 34 -4.83 -3.61 -9.58
C VAL A 34 -4.72 -5.13 -9.54
N LEU A 35 -5.84 -5.85 -9.63
CA LEU A 35 -5.86 -7.31 -9.67
C LEU A 35 -5.11 -7.83 -10.89
N GLU A 36 -5.29 -7.21 -12.04
CA GLU A 36 -4.57 -7.60 -13.26
C GLU A 36 -3.06 -7.44 -13.08
N ARG A 37 -2.64 -6.33 -12.46
CA ARG A 37 -1.22 -6.09 -12.17
C ARG A 37 -0.67 -7.13 -11.21
N GLU A 38 -1.39 -7.44 -10.15
CA GLU A 38 -0.96 -8.40 -9.13
C GLU A 38 -0.83 -9.81 -9.71
N ARG A 39 -1.69 -10.19 -10.65
CA ARG A 39 -1.64 -11.50 -11.32
C ARG A 39 -0.40 -11.66 -12.20
N MET A 40 0.15 -10.57 -12.70
CA MET A 40 1.37 -10.62 -13.52
C MET A 40 2.59 -10.94 -12.68
N SER A 41 2.68 -10.35 -11.50
CA SER A 41 3.79 -10.55 -10.58
C SER A 41 3.39 -9.97 -9.22
N SER A 42 3.71 -10.69 -8.16
CA SER A 42 3.37 -10.25 -6.80
C SER A 42 4.03 -8.92 -6.47
N THR A 43 3.28 -8.06 -5.77
CA THR A 43 3.82 -6.80 -5.23
C THR A 43 4.31 -6.98 -3.78
N ALA A 44 4.36 -8.20 -3.29
CA ALA A 44 4.86 -8.48 -1.93
C ALA A 44 6.38 -8.46 -1.91
N PHE A 45 6.93 -7.89 -0.84
CA PHE A 45 8.36 -7.87 -0.56
C PHE A 45 8.71 -8.89 0.53
N ASN A 46 9.96 -9.33 0.57
CA ASN A 46 10.46 -10.27 1.57
C ASN A 46 10.38 -9.75 3.01
N ASN A 47 10.11 -8.46 3.20
CA ASN A 47 10.03 -7.83 4.51
C ASN A 47 8.60 -7.65 5.00
N ASN A 48 7.69 -8.53 4.60
CA ASN A 48 6.35 -8.59 5.15
C ASN A 48 5.44 -7.44 4.67
N VAL A 49 5.67 -6.93 3.46
CA VAL A 49 4.94 -5.79 2.91
C VAL A 49 4.45 -6.12 1.51
N ALA A 50 3.23 -5.68 1.19
CA ALA A 50 2.72 -5.66 -0.19
C ALA A 50 2.35 -4.24 -0.57
N VAL A 51 2.58 -3.88 -1.84
CA VAL A 51 2.26 -2.55 -2.36
C VAL A 51 1.43 -2.71 -3.64
N PRO A 52 0.16 -3.13 -3.52
CA PRO A 52 -0.70 -3.26 -4.70
C PRO A 52 -0.94 -1.91 -5.36
N HIS A 53 -0.90 -1.90 -6.68
CA HIS A 53 -1.09 -0.70 -7.48
C HIS A 53 -1.53 -1.07 -8.89
N SER A 54 -2.08 -0.10 -9.63
CA SER A 54 -2.42 -0.28 -11.04
C SER A 54 -1.21 0.00 -11.92
N MET A 55 -1.14 -0.64 -13.08
CA MET A 55 -0.15 -0.30 -14.11
C MET A 55 -0.45 1.06 -14.73
N HIS A 56 -1.70 1.52 -14.65
CA HIS A 56 -2.13 2.77 -15.23
C HIS A 56 -2.18 3.86 -14.16
N MET A 57 -1.68 5.04 -14.49
CA MET A 57 -1.68 6.18 -13.58
C MET A 57 -2.84 7.09 -13.90
N ASP A 58 -4.04 6.52 -13.86
CA ASP A 58 -5.28 7.19 -14.26
C ASP A 58 -6.22 7.48 -13.08
N ALA A 59 -5.69 7.43 -11.87
CA ALA A 59 -6.47 7.78 -10.69
C ALA A 59 -6.89 9.25 -10.71
N ALA A 60 -8.06 9.54 -10.16
CA ALA A 60 -8.54 10.93 -10.05
C ALA A 60 -7.67 11.73 -9.08
N LYS A 61 -7.17 11.09 -8.02
CA LYS A 61 -6.31 11.72 -7.01
C LYS A 61 -5.18 10.79 -6.63
N THR A 62 -4.04 11.39 -6.29
CA THR A 62 -2.91 10.67 -5.74
C THR A 62 -3.11 10.45 -4.25
N GLY A 63 -2.91 9.21 -3.78
CA GLY A 63 -3.06 8.90 -2.37
C GLY A 63 -2.63 7.50 -2.04
N ILE A 64 -2.77 7.16 -0.77
CA ILE A 64 -2.44 5.82 -0.27
C ILE A 64 -3.52 5.32 0.68
N CYS A 65 -3.71 4.01 0.68
CA CYS A 65 -4.55 3.31 1.65
C CYS A 65 -3.67 2.28 2.34
N ILE A 66 -3.68 2.25 3.67
CA ILE A 66 -2.76 1.43 4.44
C ILE A 66 -3.54 0.51 5.38
N ILE A 67 -3.15 -0.77 5.40
CA ILE A 67 -3.62 -1.73 6.38
C ILE A 67 -2.41 -2.30 7.11
N ILE A 68 -2.48 -2.31 8.44
CA ILE A 68 -1.45 -2.89 9.32
C ILE A 68 -2.08 -4.05 10.07
N LEU A 69 -1.38 -5.18 10.13
CA LEU A 69 -1.87 -6.39 10.76
C LEU A 69 -0.92 -6.84 11.88
N ASP A 70 -1.49 -7.26 13.01
CA ASP A 70 -0.70 -7.85 14.11
C ASP A 70 -0.20 -9.25 13.78
N ARG A 71 -0.90 -9.94 12.86
CA ARG A 71 -0.54 -11.28 12.42
C ARG A 71 -0.36 -11.29 10.90
N PRO A 72 0.67 -12.01 10.40
CA PRO A 72 0.85 -12.11 8.95
C PRO A 72 -0.33 -12.82 8.28
N VAL A 73 -0.64 -12.40 7.07
CA VAL A 73 -1.62 -13.07 6.20
C VAL A 73 -0.94 -13.49 4.91
N ASN A 74 -1.52 -14.47 4.26
CA ASN A 74 -0.99 -14.93 2.99
C ASN A 74 -1.23 -13.89 1.89
N TRP A 75 -0.19 -13.66 1.10
CA TRP A 75 -0.25 -12.81 -0.09
C TRP A 75 0.41 -13.58 -1.22
N GLY A 76 -0.39 -14.42 -1.90
CA GLY A 76 0.18 -15.39 -2.82
C GLY A 76 1.10 -16.34 -2.07
N LYS A 77 2.36 -16.42 -2.47
CA LYS A 77 3.38 -17.27 -1.83
C LYS A 77 4.07 -16.57 -0.66
N GLU A 78 3.85 -15.28 -0.51
CA GLU A 78 4.47 -14.48 0.54
C GLU A 78 3.51 -14.30 1.70
N LYS A 79 4.03 -13.76 2.80
CA LYS A 79 3.21 -13.34 3.94
C LYS A 79 3.45 -11.87 4.20
N VAL A 80 2.39 -11.13 4.56
CA VAL A 80 2.48 -9.69 4.76
C VAL A 80 1.75 -9.26 6.03
N GLN A 81 2.23 -8.18 6.63
CA GLN A 81 1.59 -7.51 7.76
C GLN A 81 1.33 -6.03 7.48
N ILE A 82 1.92 -5.48 6.43
CA ILE A 82 1.63 -4.11 5.97
C ILE A 82 1.21 -4.19 4.51
N ILE A 83 0.07 -3.57 4.20
CA ILE A 83 -0.41 -3.48 2.83
C ILE A 83 -0.61 -2.00 2.52
N VAL A 84 0.08 -1.50 1.49
CA VAL A 84 0.01 -0.10 1.06
C VAL A 84 -0.49 -0.08 -0.36
N MET A 85 -1.73 0.35 -0.57
CA MET A 85 -2.27 0.54 -1.92
C MET A 85 -2.05 1.97 -2.35
N ILE A 86 -1.44 2.15 -3.51
CA ILE A 86 -1.08 3.46 -4.04
C ILE A 86 -1.97 3.79 -5.23
N SER A 87 -2.52 5.01 -5.25
CA SER A 87 -3.18 5.57 -6.43
C SER A 87 -2.38 6.78 -6.90
N ILE A 88 -2.16 6.91 -8.21
CA ILE A 88 -1.38 8.00 -8.77
C ILE A 88 -2.17 8.67 -9.88
N ASN A 89 -2.36 9.99 -9.75
CA ASN A 89 -2.90 10.81 -10.82
C ASN A 89 -1.79 11.07 -11.82
N LYS A 90 -2.08 10.89 -13.11
CA LYS A 90 -1.10 10.99 -14.18
C LYS A 90 -0.33 12.32 -14.17
N GLN A 91 -1.03 13.42 -13.90
CA GLN A 91 -0.44 14.74 -13.91
C GLN A 91 0.43 15.02 -12.69
N GLN A 92 0.29 14.22 -11.63
CA GLN A 92 1.05 14.37 -10.39
C GLN A 92 2.17 13.35 -10.25
N ARG A 93 2.35 12.50 -11.24
CA ARG A 93 3.34 11.42 -11.21
C ARG A 93 4.74 11.92 -10.85
N GLU A 94 5.23 12.94 -11.56
CA GLU A 94 6.58 13.42 -11.34
C GLU A 94 6.75 14.05 -9.96
N LEU A 95 5.71 14.73 -9.48
CA LEU A 95 5.74 15.35 -8.16
C LEU A 95 5.82 14.33 -7.04
N PHE A 96 5.06 13.24 -7.13
CA PHE A 96 4.97 12.25 -6.06
C PHE A 96 5.92 11.06 -6.20
N SER A 97 6.54 10.85 -7.36
CA SER A 97 7.46 9.72 -7.55
C SER A 97 8.59 9.66 -6.53
N PRO A 98 9.28 10.77 -6.21
CA PRO A 98 10.34 10.72 -5.19
C PRO A 98 9.82 10.32 -3.81
N PHE A 99 8.61 10.76 -3.46
CA PHE A 99 7.98 10.38 -2.20
C PHE A 99 7.71 8.87 -2.14
N PHE A 100 7.09 8.32 -3.17
CA PHE A 100 6.79 6.89 -3.21
C PHE A 100 8.05 6.04 -3.28
N GLU A 101 9.06 6.50 -3.99
CA GLU A 101 10.35 5.83 -4.03
C GLU A 101 10.98 5.78 -2.64
N GLY A 102 10.92 6.87 -1.89
CA GLY A 102 11.38 6.92 -0.51
C GLY A 102 10.60 5.97 0.39
N VAL A 103 9.28 5.91 0.24
CA VAL A 103 8.43 4.99 1.00
C VAL A 103 8.83 3.53 0.71
N ILE A 104 9.03 3.18 -0.54
CA ILE A 104 9.43 1.82 -0.93
C ILE A 104 10.80 1.48 -0.33
N ASN A 105 11.75 2.41 -0.36
CA ASN A 105 13.07 2.21 0.22
C ASN A 105 12.99 1.95 1.73
N ILE A 106 12.14 2.70 2.44
CA ILE A 106 11.93 2.50 3.87
C ILE A 106 11.32 1.12 4.13
N LEU A 107 10.31 0.74 3.35
CA LEU A 107 9.63 -0.53 3.50
C LEU A 107 10.49 -1.73 3.07
N SER A 108 11.61 -1.49 2.41
CA SER A 108 12.57 -2.55 2.03
C SER A 108 13.48 -2.96 3.19
N GLU A 109 13.47 -2.21 4.30
CA GLU A 109 14.28 -2.51 5.48
C GLU A 109 13.41 -3.13 6.56
N TRP A 110 13.72 -4.37 6.97
CA TRP A 110 12.88 -5.10 7.93
C TRP A 110 12.76 -4.38 9.28
N ARG A 111 13.78 -3.64 9.70
CA ARG A 111 13.74 -2.90 10.97
C ARG A 111 12.68 -1.81 10.93
N ASN A 112 12.57 -1.12 9.80
CA ASN A 112 11.56 -0.09 9.60
C ASN A 112 10.17 -0.69 9.61
N VAL A 113 9.99 -1.82 8.91
CA VAL A 113 8.70 -2.53 8.86
C VAL A 113 8.28 -2.97 10.26
N HIS A 114 9.22 -3.53 11.02
CA HIS A 114 8.95 -3.98 12.39
C HIS A 114 8.47 -2.83 13.28
N ASP A 115 9.07 -1.66 13.14
CA ASP A 115 8.66 -0.47 13.88
C ASP A 115 7.31 0.06 13.41
N LEU A 116 7.09 0.10 12.11
CA LEU A 116 5.83 0.60 11.53
C LEU A 116 4.62 -0.27 11.88
N ILE A 117 4.81 -1.58 12.04
CA ILE A 117 3.72 -2.49 12.44
C ILE A 117 3.17 -2.09 13.82
N LYS A 118 3.97 -1.48 14.67
CA LYS A 118 3.57 -1.05 16.00
C LYS A 118 2.76 0.24 16.02
N ALA A 119 2.55 0.88 14.87
CA ALA A 119 1.77 2.11 14.78
C ALA A 119 0.35 1.88 15.29
N LYS A 120 -0.16 2.86 16.02
CA LYS A 120 -1.49 2.77 16.66
C LYS A 120 -2.62 3.07 15.68
N ASP A 121 -2.38 3.98 14.74
CA ASP A 121 -3.36 4.43 13.77
C ASP A 121 -2.64 5.02 12.55
N TYR A 122 -3.43 5.56 11.62
CA TYR A 122 -2.88 6.15 10.40
C TYR A 122 -1.91 7.30 10.70
N ASN A 123 -2.29 8.19 11.61
CA ASN A 123 -1.46 9.35 11.93
C ASN A 123 -0.12 8.92 12.53
N ASP A 124 -0.14 7.95 13.44
CA ASP A 124 1.08 7.42 14.03
C ASP A 124 1.97 6.75 12.97
N PHE A 125 1.37 6.00 12.05
CA PHE A 125 2.09 5.39 10.94
C PHE A 125 2.77 6.45 10.08
N MET A 126 2.03 7.49 9.70
CA MET A 126 2.57 8.56 8.86
C MET A 126 3.65 9.35 9.58
N ASP A 127 3.50 9.62 10.88
CA ASP A 127 4.53 10.29 11.67
C ASP A 127 5.83 9.48 11.68
N LYS A 128 5.74 8.16 11.88
CA LYS A 128 6.89 7.27 11.83
C LYS A 128 7.53 7.25 10.45
N MET A 129 6.71 7.16 9.41
CA MET A 129 7.17 7.15 8.02
C MET A 129 7.88 8.46 7.67
N MET A 130 7.29 9.60 8.02
CA MET A 130 7.89 10.91 7.72
C MET A 130 9.21 11.11 8.47
N ARG A 131 9.30 10.62 9.70
CA ARG A 131 10.56 10.65 10.47
C ARG A 131 11.64 9.85 9.74
N LEU A 132 11.31 8.64 9.28
CA LEU A 132 12.25 7.79 8.55
C LEU A 132 12.69 8.43 7.23
N LEU A 133 11.78 9.08 6.53
CA LEU A 133 12.09 9.80 5.29
C LEU A 133 13.06 10.95 5.54
N ASN A 134 12.94 11.64 6.69
CA ASN A 134 13.77 12.80 7.03
C ASN A 134 15.14 12.41 7.58
N GLU A 135 15.36 11.17 7.97
CA GLU A 135 16.63 10.68 8.48
C GLU A 135 17.66 10.39 7.38
N LYS A 136 17.27 10.53 6.14
CA LYS A 136 18.16 10.23 5.00
C LYS A 136 18.96 11.46 4.56
#